data_adb8575dca6b86b53128b35e4bf1ad01
#
_entry.id   adb8575dca6b86b53128b35e4bf1ad01
#
_cell.length_a   1.000
_cell.length_b   1.000
_cell.length_c   1.000
_cell.angle_alpha   90.00
_cell.angle_beta   90.00
_cell.angle_gamma   90.00
#
_symmetry.space_group_name_H-M   'P 1'
#
loop_
_entity.id
_entity.type
_entity.pdbx_description
1 polymer ?
#
loop_
_entity_poly.entity_id
_entity_poly.type
_entity_poly.pdbx_seq_one_letter_code
_entity_poly.pdbx_strand_id
1 'polypeptide(L)'
;MKIVVAYSGGLDTSVLLLWLKEKYNAEIIAYCADVGQGDELDGLEAKALSTGASKCYIGDLKQDFAQNYIFPMIQAGAIYEGRYLLGTSIARPCITADMIKIAIAEGADAIAHGATGKGNDQVRFELSAAALAPNIKCIAPWRDAEFRKQFPGRAEMIAFAEANNIPIKASMKKPYSMDRNLLHISFEAGAMEDPWYDATTPADTDMYVLSVSPEDAPDAAEYIEILFEKGNAIGLKHANLDAILTELGDVKATGQQDGYTLLNAYGVMRMLNLLGGRNGIGRVDIVENRFVGMKSRGIYETPGGTILLAAHRDLETLVVDREAMHIRDSLIPKYAQLVYNGFWFAPEREAIQALVTETQKKVSGEVRMKLYKGNVMQAGRRSPHSMYSEAIATMEGGQEQAYNQDDATGFIALNALRLRAVARQK
;
A
#
# COMPACT_ATOMS: atom_id res chain seq x y z
N MET A 1 -4.68 -31.87 -15.30
CA MET A 1 -3.96 -30.71 -14.71
C MET A 1 -4.97 -29.85 -13.98
N LYS A 2 -4.61 -29.30 -12.81
CA LYS A 2 -5.47 -28.38 -12.04
C LYS A 2 -4.74 -27.04 -11.88
N ILE A 3 -5.43 -25.93 -12.19
CA ILE A 3 -4.82 -24.59 -12.19
C ILE A 3 -5.68 -23.65 -11.33
N VAL A 4 -5.05 -22.97 -10.36
CA VAL A 4 -5.68 -21.86 -9.63
C VAL A 4 -5.35 -20.56 -10.34
N VAL A 5 -6.37 -19.79 -10.71
CA VAL A 5 -6.23 -18.57 -11.51
C VAL A 5 -6.58 -17.34 -10.68
N ALA A 6 -5.67 -16.37 -10.60
CA ALA A 6 -5.96 -15.06 -10.04
C ALA A 6 -7.04 -14.36 -10.88
N TYR A 7 -8.22 -14.21 -10.33
CA TYR A 7 -9.43 -13.80 -11.02
C TYR A 7 -9.98 -12.49 -10.46
N SER A 8 -10.06 -11.47 -11.30
CA SER A 8 -10.62 -10.16 -10.92
C SER A 8 -12.06 -9.94 -11.44
N GLY A 9 -12.59 -10.88 -12.20
CA GLY A 9 -13.89 -10.71 -12.86
C GLY A 9 -13.89 -9.77 -14.08
N GLY A 10 -12.74 -9.17 -14.42
CA GLY A 10 -12.57 -8.38 -15.63
C GLY A 10 -12.58 -9.20 -16.92
N LEU A 11 -12.60 -8.52 -18.07
CA LEU A 11 -12.58 -9.18 -19.39
C LEU A 11 -11.39 -10.14 -19.51
N ASP A 12 -10.18 -9.63 -19.26
CA ASP A 12 -8.93 -10.36 -19.45
C ASP A 12 -8.91 -11.65 -18.63
N THR A 13 -9.19 -11.57 -17.33
CA THR A 13 -9.18 -12.74 -16.45
C THR A 13 -10.33 -13.71 -16.75
N SER A 14 -11.47 -13.24 -17.23
CA SER A 14 -12.57 -14.10 -17.66
C SER A 14 -12.22 -14.90 -18.93
N VAL A 15 -11.61 -14.25 -19.92
CA VAL A 15 -11.08 -14.94 -21.13
C VAL A 15 -10.03 -15.97 -20.73
N LEU A 16 -9.16 -15.63 -19.78
CA LEU A 16 -8.11 -16.52 -19.29
C LEU A 16 -8.64 -17.81 -18.68
N LEU A 17 -9.75 -17.80 -17.93
CA LEU A 17 -10.32 -19.03 -17.35
C LEU A 17 -10.60 -20.05 -18.44
N LEU A 18 -11.28 -19.65 -19.51
CA LEU A 18 -11.66 -20.55 -20.59
C LEU A 18 -10.46 -20.96 -21.44
N TRP A 19 -9.60 -20.00 -21.79
CA TRP A 19 -8.40 -20.27 -22.59
C TRP A 19 -7.46 -21.27 -21.91
N LEU A 20 -7.22 -21.13 -20.60
CA LEU A 20 -6.38 -22.07 -19.83
C LEU A 20 -7.02 -23.46 -19.76
N LYS A 21 -8.35 -23.52 -19.58
CA LYS A 21 -9.13 -24.76 -19.58
C LYS A 21 -8.93 -25.54 -20.88
N GLU A 22 -9.07 -24.86 -22.01
CA GLU A 22 -8.96 -25.47 -23.34
C GLU A 22 -7.50 -25.86 -23.66
N LYS A 23 -6.56 -24.92 -23.47
CA LYS A 23 -5.15 -25.14 -23.82
C LYS A 23 -4.51 -26.29 -23.06
N TYR A 24 -4.80 -26.40 -21.76
CA TYR A 24 -4.15 -27.39 -20.90
C TYR A 24 -5.06 -28.59 -20.59
N ASN A 25 -6.27 -28.63 -21.11
CA ASN A 25 -7.33 -29.57 -20.71
C ASN A 25 -7.39 -29.68 -19.18
N ALA A 26 -7.47 -28.52 -18.52
CA ALA A 26 -7.30 -28.38 -17.09
C ALA A 26 -8.63 -28.15 -16.35
N GLU A 27 -8.67 -28.61 -15.11
CA GLU A 27 -9.63 -28.12 -14.13
C GLU A 27 -9.20 -26.73 -13.67
N ILE A 28 -10.11 -25.75 -13.77
CA ILE A 28 -9.83 -24.36 -13.43
C ILE A 28 -10.53 -24.01 -12.12
N ILE A 29 -9.75 -23.49 -11.18
CA ILE A 29 -10.23 -22.91 -9.93
C ILE A 29 -9.98 -21.42 -9.99
N ALA A 30 -11.04 -20.61 -9.92
CA ALA A 30 -10.92 -19.16 -9.81
C ALA A 30 -10.62 -18.78 -8.35
N TYR A 31 -9.69 -17.84 -8.18
CA TYR A 31 -9.36 -17.27 -6.87
C TYR A 31 -9.38 -15.75 -6.95
N CYS A 32 -10.15 -15.12 -6.08
CA CYS A 32 -10.14 -13.68 -5.87
C CYS A 32 -9.85 -13.36 -4.40
N ALA A 33 -9.06 -12.33 -4.16
CA ALA A 33 -8.81 -11.81 -2.82
C ALA A 33 -9.61 -10.52 -2.61
N ASP A 34 -10.30 -10.42 -1.48
CA ASP A 34 -10.80 -9.16 -0.95
C ASP A 34 -9.69 -8.47 -0.14
N VAL A 35 -9.05 -7.50 -0.75
CA VAL A 35 -8.05 -6.62 -0.14
C VAL A 35 -8.59 -5.20 0.09
N GLY A 36 -9.93 -5.04 0.09
CA GLY A 36 -10.63 -3.77 0.31
C GLY A 36 -11.00 -3.01 -0.97
N GLN A 37 -11.21 -3.71 -2.10
CA GLN A 37 -11.64 -3.12 -3.36
C GLN A 37 -13.16 -2.83 -3.44
N GLY A 38 -13.93 -3.25 -2.42
CA GLY A 38 -15.37 -2.93 -2.33
C GLY A 38 -16.26 -3.71 -3.30
N ASP A 39 -17.18 -3.03 -3.96
CA ASP A 39 -18.28 -3.61 -4.77
C ASP A 39 -17.83 -4.41 -6.00
N GLU A 40 -16.54 -4.44 -6.30
CA GLU A 40 -15.98 -5.22 -7.41
C GLU A 40 -16.17 -6.74 -7.24
N LEU A 41 -16.49 -7.19 -6.02
CA LEU A 41 -16.67 -8.61 -5.67
C LEU A 41 -18.09 -9.13 -5.91
N ASP A 42 -19.07 -8.25 -6.12
CA ASP A 42 -20.47 -8.64 -6.25
C ASP A 42 -20.71 -9.49 -7.50
N GLY A 43 -21.29 -10.69 -7.27
CA GLY A 43 -21.60 -11.65 -8.33
C GLY A 43 -20.38 -12.34 -8.97
N LEU A 44 -19.19 -12.16 -8.39
CA LEU A 44 -17.94 -12.67 -8.95
C LEU A 44 -17.89 -14.19 -9.01
N GLU A 45 -18.36 -14.88 -7.96
CA GLU A 45 -18.40 -16.35 -7.91
C GLU A 45 -19.28 -16.92 -9.02
N ALA A 46 -20.52 -16.42 -9.14
CA ALA A 46 -21.45 -16.86 -10.18
C ALA A 46 -20.88 -16.65 -11.58
N LYS A 47 -20.18 -15.52 -11.78
CA LYS A 47 -19.51 -15.22 -13.04
C LYS A 47 -18.36 -16.18 -13.33
N ALA A 48 -17.51 -16.49 -12.35
CA ALA A 48 -16.39 -17.42 -12.50
C ALA A 48 -16.90 -18.83 -12.90
N LEU A 49 -17.92 -19.32 -12.20
CA LEU A 49 -18.52 -20.63 -12.48
C LEU A 49 -19.15 -20.68 -13.87
N SER A 50 -19.93 -19.67 -14.27
CA SER A 50 -20.51 -19.58 -15.61
C SER A 50 -19.49 -19.44 -16.73
N THR A 51 -18.27 -18.96 -16.41
CA THR A 51 -17.16 -18.80 -17.36
C THR A 51 -16.28 -20.07 -17.48
N GLY A 52 -16.61 -21.12 -16.71
CA GLY A 52 -15.98 -22.44 -16.85
C GLY A 52 -15.02 -22.83 -15.73
N ALA A 53 -14.94 -22.06 -14.64
CA ALA A 53 -14.30 -22.52 -13.43
C ALA A 53 -15.12 -23.63 -12.76
N SER A 54 -14.45 -24.63 -12.18
CA SER A 54 -15.09 -25.69 -11.40
C SER A 54 -15.41 -25.24 -9.97
N LYS A 55 -14.60 -24.31 -9.45
CA LYS A 55 -14.74 -23.69 -8.13
C LYS A 55 -14.32 -22.23 -8.19
N CYS A 56 -14.85 -21.44 -7.24
CA CYS A 56 -14.38 -20.09 -7.01
C CYS A 56 -14.15 -19.87 -5.50
N TYR A 57 -13.00 -19.34 -5.15
CA TYR A 57 -12.68 -18.94 -3.79
C TYR A 57 -12.54 -17.42 -3.72
N ILE A 58 -13.15 -16.82 -2.69
CA ILE A 58 -12.98 -15.40 -2.36
C ILE A 58 -12.36 -15.34 -0.97
N GLY A 59 -11.08 -14.95 -0.91
CA GLY A 59 -10.36 -14.80 0.36
C GLY A 59 -10.60 -13.42 0.97
N ASP A 60 -11.15 -13.35 2.20
CA ASP A 60 -11.21 -12.07 2.94
C ASP A 60 -9.85 -11.78 3.57
N LEU A 61 -9.06 -10.94 2.91
CA LEU A 61 -7.70 -10.57 3.34
C LEU A 61 -7.61 -9.14 3.89
N LYS A 62 -8.70 -8.41 4.05
CA LYS A 62 -8.69 -7.01 4.47
C LYS A 62 -7.88 -6.76 5.73
N GLN A 63 -8.11 -7.57 6.78
CA GLN A 63 -7.38 -7.45 8.04
C GLN A 63 -5.93 -7.93 7.91
N ASP A 64 -5.67 -9.04 7.22
CA ASP A 64 -4.32 -9.55 6.98
C ASP A 64 -3.48 -8.56 6.18
N PHE A 65 -4.06 -8.00 5.12
CA PHE A 65 -3.42 -6.98 4.29
C PHE A 65 -3.05 -5.72 5.09
N ALA A 66 -3.96 -5.24 5.95
CA ALA A 66 -3.68 -4.10 6.81
C ALA A 66 -2.56 -4.39 7.82
N GLN A 67 -2.69 -5.51 8.56
CA GLN A 67 -1.82 -5.84 9.69
C GLN A 67 -0.43 -6.29 9.27
N ASN A 68 -0.33 -7.14 8.23
CA ASN A 68 0.89 -7.85 7.87
C ASN A 68 1.59 -7.30 6.62
N TYR A 69 0.97 -6.35 5.91
CA TYR A 69 1.57 -5.72 4.73
C TYR A 69 1.58 -4.19 4.83
N ILE A 70 0.46 -3.53 5.13
CA ILE A 70 0.42 -2.07 5.23
C ILE A 70 1.22 -1.59 6.45
N PHE A 71 0.93 -2.11 7.64
CA PHE A 71 1.59 -1.62 8.86
C PHE A 71 3.11 -1.84 8.87
N PRO A 72 3.66 -3.01 8.47
CA PRO A 72 5.11 -3.17 8.33
C PRO A 72 5.76 -2.19 7.33
N MET A 73 5.08 -1.89 6.24
CA MET A 73 5.52 -0.90 5.26
C MET A 73 5.53 0.52 5.85
N ILE A 74 4.50 0.90 6.63
CA ILE A 74 4.43 2.17 7.37
C ILE A 74 5.55 2.26 8.41
N GLN A 75 5.77 1.21 9.20
CA GLN A 75 6.86 1.13 10.19
C GLN A 75 8.25 1.29 9.55
N ALA A 76 8.43 0.74 8.36
CA ALA A 76 9.64 0.93 7.59
C ALA A 76 9.79 2.36 7.02
N GLY A 77 8.73 3.18 7.04
CA GLY A 77 8.71 4.48 6.39
C GLY A 77 8.85 4.38 4.86
N ALA A 78 8.43 3.24 4.27
CA ALA A 78 8.75 2.92 2.90
C ALA A 78 7.91 3.74 1.91
N ILE A 79 8.61 4.55 1.11
CA ILE A 79 8.05 5.31 0.00
C ILE A 79 8.95 5.09 -1.21
N TYR A 80 8.39 4.58 -2.31
CA TYR A 80 9.16 4.40 -3.54
C TYR A 80 9.31 5.74 -4.27
N GLU A 81 10.56 6.06 -4.65
CA GLU A 81 10.94 7.30 -5.34
C GLU A 81 10.37 8.57 -4.69
N GLY A 82 10.24 8.56 -3.35
CA GLY A 82 9.83 9.71 -2.54
C GLY A 82 8.34 10.07 -2.61
N ARG A 83 7.51 9.30 -3.32
CA ARG A 83 6.07 9.61 -3.48
C ARG A 83 5.12 8.42 -3.39
N TYR A 84 5.47 7.28 -3.96
CA TYR A 84 4.55 6.14 -4.09
C TYR A 84 4.55 5.26 -2.84
N LEU A 85 3.37 5.10 -2.20
CA LEU A 85 3.17 4.32 -0.98
C LEU A 85 2.99 2.81 -1.21
N LEU A 86 3.39 2.28 -2.37
CA LEU A 86 3.55 0.85 -2.63
C LEU A 86 2.26 -0.02 -2.56
N GLY A 87 1.05 0.57 -2.63
CA GLY A 87 -0.21 -0.16 -2.41
C GLY A 87 -0.40 -1.38 -3.31
N THR A 88 -0.20 -1.25 -4.62
CA THR A 88 -0.25 -2.40 -5.54
C THR A 88 0.91 -3.37 -5.28
N SER A 89 2.09 -2.83 -4.93
CA SER A 89 3.30 -3.64 -4.73
C SER A 89 3.19 -4.60 -3.54
N ILE A 90 2.49 -4.20 -2.46
CA ILE A 90 2.27 -5.05 -1.28
C ILE A 90 0.99 -5.89 -1.38
N ALA A 91 0.03 -5.52 -2.24
CA ALA A 91 -1.19 -6.31 -2.44
C ALA A 91 -0.90 -7.62 -3.17
N ARG A 92 -0.04 -7.61 -4.20
CA ARG A 92 0.25 -8.83 -4.99
C ARG A 92 0.89 -9.95 -4.17
N PRO A 93 1.90 -9.73 -3.32
CA PRO A 93 2.41 -10.79 -2.42
C PRO A 93 1.35 -11.26 -1.41
N CYS A 94 0.50 -10.40 -0.88
CA CYS A 94 -0.62 -10.78 -0.01
C CYS A 94 -1.58 -11.74 -0.74
N ILE A 95 -2.04 -11.36 -1.91
CA ILE A 95 -2.94 -12.16 -2.77
C ILE A 95 -2.28 -13.50 -3.13
N THR A 96 -1.00 -13.48 -3.52
CA THR A 96 -0.28 -14.68 -3.92
C THR A 96 -0.11 -15.65 -2.75
N ALA A 97 0.16 -15.16 -1.56
CA ALA A 97 0.33 -16.00 -0.38
C ALA A 97 -0.94 -16.81 -0.07
N ASP A 98 -2.10 -16.21 -0.16
CA ASP A 98 -3.36 -16.92 0.08
C ASP A 98 -3.74 -17.83 -1.11
N MET A 99 -3.53 -17.36 -2.33
CA MET A 99 -3.72 -18.17 -3.54
C MET A 99 -2.87 -19.46 -3.51
N ILE A 100 -1.64 -19.40 -3.01
CA ILE A 100 -0.76 -20.58 -2.86
C ILE A 100 -1.33 -21.55 -1.79
N LYS A 101 -1.89 -21.07 -0.69
CA LYS A 101 -2.57 -21.93 0.30
C LYS A 101 -3.71 -22.71 -0.35
N ILE A 102 -4.54 -22.03 -1.15
CA ILE A 102 -5.61 -22.68 -1.91
C ILE A 102 -5.05 -23.68 -2.92
N ALA A 103 -4.00 -23.32 -3.65
CA ALA A 103 -3.38 -24.22 -4.63
C ALA A 103 -2.85 -25.49 -3.98
N ILE A 104 -2.22 -25.38 -2.81
CA ILE A 104 -1.74 -26.55 -2.05
C ILE A 104 -2.92 -27.38 -1.54
N ALA A 105 -3.95 -26.77 -0.96
CA ALA A 105 -5.14 -27.46 -0.43
C ALA A 105 -5.90 -28.21 -1.51
N GLU A 106 -5.99 -27.67 -2.72
CA GLU A 106 -6.64 -28.26 -3.88
C GLU A 106 -5.75 -29.27 -4.64
N GLY A 107 -4.49 -29.41 -4.27
CA GLY A 107 -3.51 -30.24 -5.00
C GLY A 107 -3.31 -29.74 -6.43
N ALA A 108 -3.24 -28.43 -6.63
CA ALA A 108 -3.09 -27.82 -7.94
C ALA A 108 -1.64 -27.98 -8.49
N ASP A 109 -1.56 -28.21 -9.79
CA ASP A 109 -0.28 -28.32 -10.50
C ASP A 109 0.36 -26.97 -10.81
N ALA A 110 -0.50 -25.92 -10.91
CA ALA A 110 -0.05 -24.60 -11.29
C ALA A 110 -0.98 -23.50 -10.71
N ILE A 111 -0.41 -22.29 -10.63
CA ILE A 111 -1.18 -21.05 -10.54
C ILE A 111 -1.07 -20.28 -11.84
N ALA A 112 -2.02 -19.38 -12.11
CA ALA A 112 -1.96 -18.48 -13.27
C ALA A 112 -2.43 -17.07 -12.89
N HIS A 113 -1.91 -16.05 -13.61
CA HIS A 113 -2.31 -14.67 -13.45
C HIS A 113 -2.50 -13.96 -14.80
N GLY A 114 -3.35 -12.92 -14.80
CA GLY A 114 -3.64 -12.10 -15.98
C GLY A 114 -2.79 -10.82 -16.11
N ALA A 115 -1.70 -10.70 -15.35
CA ALA A 115 -0.84 -9.53 -15.44
C ALA A 115 -0.11 -9.47 -16.79
N THR A 116 -0.08 -8.27 -17.39
CA THR A 116 0.55 -8.04 -18.70
C THR A 116 2.07 -8.14 -18.62
N GLY A 117 2.72 -8.51 -19.74
CA GLY A 117 4.18 -8.61 -19.83
C GLY A 117 4.93 -7.28 -19.71
N LYS A 118 4.23 -6.15 -19.70
CA LYS A 118 4.80 -4.78 -19.58
C LYS A 118 4.73 -4.24 -18.14
N GLY A 119 3.92 -4.85 -17.27
CA GLY A 119 3.72 -4.40 -15.88
C GLY A 119 4.64 -5.11 -14.88
N ASN A 120 4.80 -4.51 -13.69
CA ASN A 120 5.53 -5.11 -12.58
C ASN A 120 4.75 -6.26 -11.91
N ASP A 121 3.43 -6.31 -12.06
CA ASP A 121 2.58 -7.25 -11.33
C ASP A 121 2.90 -8.71 -11.65
N GLN A 122 3.24 -9.01 -12.91
CA GLN A 122 3.73 -10.35 -13.28
C GLN A 122 4.94 -10.76 -12.43
N VAL A 123 5.89 -9.85 -12.22
CA VAL A 123 7.09 -10.11 -11.42
C VAL A 123 6.72 -10.36 -9.96
N ARG A 124 5.80 -9.57 -9.41
CA ARG A 124 5.32 -9.68 -8.03
C ARG A 124 4.62 -11.01 -7.76
N PHE A 125 3.73 -11.45 -8.66
CA PHE A 125 3.09 -12.76 -8.57
C PHE A 125 4.11 -13.90 -8.62
N GLU A 126 4.99 -13.89 -9.61
CA GLU A 126 5.90 -14.98 -9.86
C GLU A 126 7.02 -15.12 -8.82
N LEU A 127 7.62 -13.99 -8.38
CA LEU A 127 8.62 -14.02 -7.31
C LEU A 127 8.01 -14.45 -5.98
N SER A 128 6.78 -13.99 -5.67
CA SER A 128 6.06 -14.45 -4.48
C SER A 128 5.76 -15.95 -4.55
N ALA A 129 5.29 -16.44 -5.67
CA ALA A 129 5.02 -17.88 -5.87
C ALA A 129 6.31 -18.72 -5.77
N ALA A 130 7.39 -18.27 -6.39
CA ALA A 130 8.69 -18.96 -6.33
C ALA A 130 9.25 -19.06 -4.91
N ALA A 131 9.04 -18.01 -4.09
CA ALA A 131 9.49 -18.01 -2.71
C ALA A 131 8.62 -18.92 -1.81
N LEU A 132 7.30 -18.95 -2.02
CA LEU A 132 6.36 -19.66 -1.16
C LEU A 132 6.13 -21.12 -1.55
N ALA A 133 6.18 -21.43 -2.84
CA ALA A 133 5.89 -22.76 -3.38
C ALA A 133 6.72 -23.05 -4.65
N PRO A 134 8.03 -23.28 -4.53
CA PRO A 134 8.95 -23.40 -5.67
C PRO A 134 8.61 -24.53 -6.62
N ASN A 135 7.81 -25.50 -6.21
CA ASN A 135 7.39 -26.63 -7.02
C ASN A 135 6.09 -26.41 -7.80
N ILE A 136 5.33 -25.33 -7.50
CA ILE A 136 4.10 -24.97 -8.20
C ILE A 136 4.47 -24.10 -9.41
N LYS A 137 4.06 -24.49 -10.60
CA LYS A 137 4.30 -23.71 -11.82
C LYS A 137 3.48 -22.41 -11.80
N CYS A 138 4.08 -21.31 -12.25
CA CYS A 138 3.35 -20.08 -12.50
C CYS A 138 3.17 -19.90 -14.03
N ILE A 139 1.91 -19.78 -14.47
CA ILE A 139 1.54 -19.60 -15.87
C ILE A 139 1.17 -18.14 -16.09
N ALA A 140 1.83 -17.51 -17.07
CA ALA A 140 1.61 -16.11 -17.44
C ALA A 140 1.18 -16.03 -18.92
N PRO A 141 -0.13 -16.13 -19.23
CA PRO A 141 -0.64 -16.20 -20.60
C PRO A 141 -0.22 -15.01 -21.47
N TRP A 142 -0.13 -13.80 -20.92
CA TRP A 142 0.34 -12.63 -21.68
C TRP A 142 1.80 -12.75 -22.21
N ARG A 143 2.58 -13.71 -21.74
CA ARG A 143 3.90 -14.05 -22.31
C ARG A 143 3.87 -15.25 -23.24
N ASP A 144 2.75 -15.96 -23.30
CA ASP A 144 2.55 -17.08 -24.23
C ASP A 144 2.32 -16.56 -25.66
N ALA A 145 3.06 -17.13 -26.63
CA ALA A 145 3.00 -16.69 -28.02
C ALA A 145 1.64 -17.00 -28.68
N GLU A 146 1.00 -18.13 -28.32
CA GLU A 146 -0.32 -18.50 -28.86
C GLU A 146 -1.40 -17.58 -28.30
N PHE A 147 -1.36 -17.28 -27.00
CA PHE A 147 -2.28 -16.33 -26.38
C PHE A 147 -2.21 -14.97 -27.07
N ARG A 148 -1.01 -14.40 -27.22
CA ARG A 148 -0.81 -13.10 -27.88
C ARG A 148 -1.17 -13.10 -29.36
N LYS A 149 -1.04 -14.23 -30.04
CA LYS A 149 -1.49 -14.37 -31.43
C LYS A 149 -3.00 -14.41 -31.54
N GLN A 150 -3.67 -15.08 -30.59
CA GLN A 150 -5.13 -15.17 -30.55
C GLN A 150 -5.76 -13.87 -30.04
N PHE A 151 -5.13 -13.17 -29.10
CA PHE A 151 -5.61 -11.95 -28.49
C PHE A 151 -4.60 -10.80 -28.62
N PRO A 152 -4.43 -10.26 -29.84
CA PRO A 152 -3.52 -9.12 -30.07
C PRO A 152 -4.02 -7.83 -29.40
N GLY A 153 -5.32 -7.75 -29.08
CA GLY A 153 -5.93 -6.59 -28.44
C GLY A 153 -7.27 -6.89 -27.75
N ARG A 154 -7.87 -5.83 -27.24
CA ARG A 154 -9.13 -5.90 -26.48
C ARG A 154 -10.33 -6.35 -27.34
N ALA A 155 -10.31 -5.97 -28.64
CA ALA A 155 -11.40 -6.30 -29.57
C ALA A 155 -11.55 -7.83 -29.75
N GLU A 156 -10.43 -8.53 -29.92
CA GLU A 156 -10.40 -9.98 -30.07
C GLU A 156 -10.85 -10.70 -28.79
N MET A 157 -10.50 -10.16 -27.62
CA MET A 157 -10.98 -10.67 -26.35
C MET A 157 -12.50 -10.50 -26.20
N ILE A 158 -13.05 -9.36 -26.60
CA ILE A 158 -14.50 -9.11 -26.58
C ILE A 158 -15.21 -10.09 -27.52
N ALA A 159 -14.72 -10.25 -28.75
CA ALA A 159 -15.28 -11.18 -29.72
C ALA A 159 -15.26 -12.64 -29.19
N PHE A 160 -14.15 -13.06 -28.56
CA PHE A 160 -14.03 -14.36 -27.94
C PHE A 160 -15.03 -14.54 -26.78
N ALA A 161 -15.15 -13.53 -25.93
CA ALA A 161 -16.07 -13.57 -24.81
C ALA A 161 -17.53 -13.65 -25.26
N GLU A 162 -17.93 -12.90 -26.31
CA GLU A 162 -19.27 -12.97 -26.91
C GLU A 162 -19.54 -14.36 -27.52
N ALA A 163 -18.59 -14.89 -28.29
CA ALA A 163 -18.70 -16.20 -28.92
C ALA A 163 -18.85 -17.36 -27.90
N ASN A 164 -18.31 -17.18 -26.68
CA ASN A 164 -18.36 -18.16 -25.61
C ASN A 164 -19.36 -17.82 -24.49
N ASN A 165 -20.25 -16.86 -24.71
CA ASN A 165 -21.27 -16.42 -23.74
C ASN A 165 -20.67 -16.01 -22.37
N ILE A 166 -19.45 -15.49 -22.35
CA ILE A 166 -18.81 -14.96 -21.13
C ILE A 166 -19.49 -13.63 -20.78
N PRO A 167 -20.06 -13.47 -19.57
CA PRO A 167 -20.73 -12.24 -19.20
C PRO A 167 -19.73 -11.06 -19.16
N ILE A 168 -19.87 -10.12 -20.08
CA ILE A 168 -19.10 -8.87 -20.09
C ILE A 168 -20.00 -7.78 -19.52
N LYS A 169 -19.62 -7.18 -18.39
CA LYS A 169 -20.24 -5.91 -18.01
C LYS A 169 -19.91 -4.92 -19.13
N ALA A 170 -20.91 -4.31 -19.73
CA ALA A 170 -20.71 -3.16 -20.60
C ALA A 170 -20.14 -2.03 -19.72
N SER A 171 -18.84 -2.08 -19.46
CA SER A 171 -18.17 -1.00 -18.76
C SER A 171 -18.17 0.19 -19.70
N MET A 172 -18.75 1.31 -19.28
CA MET A 172 -18.44 2.59 -19.87
C MET A 172 -16.92 2.64 -20.03
N LYS A 173 -16.46 2.98 -21.23
CA LYS A 173 -15.02 3.07 -21.53
C LYS A 173 -14.40 4.14 -20.65
N LYS A 174 -13.95 3.77 -19.44
CA LYS A 174 -13.05 4.66 -18.72
C LYS A 174 -11.78 4.76 -19.54
N PRO A 175 -11.28 5.97 -19.79
CA PRO A 175 -10.11 6.19 -20.65
C PRO A 175 -8.79 5.78 -19.96
N TYR A 176 -8.85 5.12 -18.80
CA TYR A 176 -7.71 4.71 -17.96
C TYR A 176 -7.97 3.36 -17.31
N SER A 177 -6.90 2.68 -16.89
CA SER A 177 -6.95 1.51 -16.02
C SER A 177 -6.97 1.94 -14.55
N MET A 178 -7.71 1.20 -13.72
CA MET A 178 -7.83 1.44 -12.29
C MET A 178 -7.57 0.13 -11.53
N ASP A 179 -6.80 0.21 -10.44
CA ASP A 179 -6.59 -0.88 -9.47
C ASP A 179 -6.80 -0.34 -8.06
N ARG A 180 -7.69 -0.98 -7.29
CA ARG A 180 -8.10 -0.54 -5.96
C ARG A 180 -7.80 -1.58 -4.90
N ASN A 181 -7.33 -1.12 -3.74
CA ASN A 181 -7.24 -1.90 -2.51
C ASN A 181 -7.40 -1.00 -1.28
N LEU A 182 -7.31 -1.57 -0.09
CA LEU A 182 -7.49 -0.83 1.17
C LEU A 182 -6.54 0.36 1.35
N LEU A 183 -5.31 0.28 0.82
CA LEU A 183 -4.33 1.36 0.98
C LEU A 183 -4.53 2.47 -0.04
N HIS A 184 -4.88 2.14 -1.29
CA HIS A 184 -4.92 3.10 -2.38
C HIS A 184 -5.82 2.72 -3.56
N ILE A 185 -6.02 3.69 -4.44
CA ILE A 185 -6.38 3.47 -5.85
C ILE A 185 -5.24 3.97 -6.71
N SER A 186 -4.91 3.21 -7.77
CA SER A 186 -4.01 3.65 -8.84
C SER A 186 -4.76 3.86 -10.14
N PHE A 187 -4.35 4.88 -10.89
CA PHE A 187 -4.84 5.20 -12.22
C PHE A 187 -3.65 5.26 -13.19
N GLU A 188 -3.77 4.58 -14.33
CA GLU A 188 -2.73 4.55 -15.36
C GLU A 188 -3.33 4.38 -16.75
N ALA A 189 -2.54 4.57 -17.79
CA ALA A 189 -2.89 4.48 -19.21
C ALA A 189 -3.82 5.60 -19.73
N GLY A 190 -4.15 5.56 -21.00
CA GLY A 190 -5.02 6.53 -21.65
C GLY A 190 -4.44 7.95 -21.64
N ALA A 191 -5.25 8.93 -21.21
CA ALA A 191 -4.82 10.33 -21.14
C ALA A 191 -3.59 10.55 -20.23
N MET A 192 -3.37 9.66 -19.25
CA MET A 192 -2.25 9.77 -18.30
C MET A 192 -0.90 9.35 -18.89
N GLU A 193 -0.88 8.74 -20.07
CA GLU A 193 0.37 8.45 -20.81
C GLU A 193 1.08 9.74 -21.26
N ASP A 194 0.33 10.83 -21.42
CA ASP A 194 0.90 12.16 -21.60
C ASP A 194 1.30 12.76 -20.24
N PRO A 195 2.60 12.94 -19.95
CA PRO A 195 3.02 13.52 -18.68
C PRO A 195 2.63 15.01 -18.52
N TRP A 196 2.14 15.66 -19.57
CA TRP A 196 1.64 17.05 -19.53
C TRP A 196 0.13 17.15 -19.25
N TYR A 197 -0.57 16.01 -19.29
CA TYR A 197 -2.00 15.99 -18.94
C TYR A 197 -2.22 16.42 -17.47
N ASP A 198 -3.08 17.42 -17.27
CA ASP A 198 -3.43 17.92 -15.93
C ASP A 198 -4.42 16.97 -15.25
N ALA A 199 -3.88 16.12 -14.36
CA ALA A 199 -4.68 15.20 -13.57
C ALA A 199 -5.31 15.83 -12.31
N THR A 200 -5.02 17.10 -11.99
CA THR A 200 -5.66 17.79 -10.88
C THR A 200 -7.10 18.19 -11.24
N THR A 201 -7.36 18.42 -12.52
CA THR A 201 -8.67 18.73 -13.11
C THR A 201 -8.99 17.75 -14.24
N PRO A 202 -9.20 16.43 -13.95
CA PRO A 202 -9.40 15.44 -14.99
C PRO A 202 -10.69 15.72 -15.77
N ALA A 203 -10.65 15.43 -17.08
CA ALA A 203 -11.83 15.55 -17.94
C ALA A 203 -12.97 14.59 -17.51
N ASP A 204 -12.61 13.45 -16.91
CA ASP A 204 -13.53 12.55 -16.22
C ASP A 204 -13.61 12.97 -14.74
N THR A 205 -14.68 13.67 -14.39
CA THR A 205 -14.91 14.18 -13.02
C THR A 205 -15.06 13.06 -11.99
N ASP A 206 -15.38 11.83 -12.41
CA ASP A 206 -15.57 10.65 -11.55
C ASP A 206 -14.27 9.83 -11.41
N MET A 207 -13.14 10.34 -11.85
CA MET A 207 -11.87 9.66 -11.74
C MET A 207 -11.48 9.40 -10.28
N TYR A 208 -11.48 10.45 -9.46
CA TYR A 208 -11.15 10.34 -8.05
C TYR A 208 -12.36 9.87 -7.23
N VAL A 209 -12.21 8.75 -6.53
CA VAL A 209 -13.30 8.10 -5.79
C VAL A 209 -13.03 7.98 -4.28
N LEU A 210 -11.79 8.12 -3.84
CA LEU A 210 -11.44 8.10 -2.42
C LEU A 210 -11.33 9.50 -1.81
N SER A 211 -11.04 10.52 -2.60
CA SER A 211 -10.81 11.88 -2.12
C SER A 211 -11.58 12.93 -2.90
N VAL A 212 -12.11 13.91 -2.20
CA VAL A 212 -12.59 15.15 -2.83
C VAL A 212 -11.39 15.99 -3.32
N SER A 213 -11.64 16.97 -4.19
CA SER A 213 -10.62 17.96 -4.52
C SER A 213 -10.25 18.77 -3.27
N PRO A 214 -8.97 19.16 -3.08
CA PRO A 214 -8.60 20.05 -1.98
C PRO A 214 -9.41 21.36 -1.94
N GLU A 215 -9.83 21.87 -3.09
CA GLU A 215 -10.68 23.05 -3.22
C GLU A 215 -12.09 22.81 -2.64
N ASP A 216 -12.63 21.61 -2.83
CA ASP A 216 -13.97 21.21 -2.38
C ASP A 216 -13.98 20.67 -0.94
N ALA A 217 -12.80 20.47 -0.34
CA ALA A 217 -12.68 20.03 1.04
C ALA A 217 -13.19 21.09 2.03
N PRO A 218 -13.65 20.68 3.24
CA PRO A 218 -14.22 21.60 4.23
C PRO A 218 -13.31 22.78 4.59
N ASP A 219 -13.89 23.96 4.79
CA ASP A 219 -13.18 25.17 5.25
C ASP A 219 -12.77 25.10 6.72
N ALA A 220 -13.38 24.21 7.50
CA ALA A 220 -13.01 23.96 8.88
C ALA A 220 -11.98 22.81 8.95
N ALA A 221 -10.88 23.06 9.66
CA ALA A 221 -9.89 22.03 9.91
C ALA A 221 -10.44 20.92 10.81
N GLU A 222 -10.10 19.68 10.52
CA GLU A 222 -10.46 18.50 11.29
C GLU A 222 -9.26 17.96 12.08
N TYR A 223 -9.48 17.50 13.32
CA TYR A 223 -8.43 16.97 14.17
C TYR A 223 -8.70 15.50 14.47
N ILE A 224 -7.64 14.68 14.40
CA ILE A 224 -7.67 13.28 14.79
C ILE A 224 -6.49 12.98 15.72
N GLU A 225 -6.72 12.19 16.76
CA GLU A 225 -5.67 11.62 17.60
C GLU A 225 -5.55 10.13 17.30
N ILE A 226 -4.32 9.67 17.11
CA ILE A 226 -3.99 8.27 16.80
C ILE A 226 -3.17 7.71 17.94
N LEU A 227 -3.63 6.57 18.49
CA LEU A 227 -2.93 5.82 19.52
C LEU A 227 -2.07 4.74 18.87
N PHE A 228 -0.79 4.72 19.23
CA PHE A 228 0.18 3.73 18.76
C PHE A 228 0.65 2.82 19.88
N GLU A 229 0.83 1.55 19.57
CA GLU A 229 1.54 0.56 20.40
C GLU A 229 2.56 -0.19 19.54
N LYS A 230 3.85 -0.09 19.90
CA LYS A 230 4.97 -0.74 19.19
C LYS A 230 4.94 -0.52 17.68
N GLY A 231 4.68 0.74 17.28
CA GLY A 231 4.61 1.17 15.89
C GLY A 231 3.31 0.84 15.15
N ASN A 232 2.36 0.15 15.77
CA ASN A 232 1.05 -0.12 15.20
C ASN A 232 0.02 0.90 15.69
N ALA A 233 -0.76 1.45 14.80
CA ALA A 233 -1.93 2.25 15.18
C ALA A 233 -3.04 1.30 15.67
N ILE A 234 -3.46 1.46 16.93
CA ILE A 234 -4.40 0.56 17.60
C ILE A 234 -5.71 1.24 17.99
N GLY A 235 -5.77 2.56 17.93
CA GLY A 235 -6.97 3.30 18.32
C GLY A 235 -6.99 4.73 17.77
N LEU A 236 -8.19 5.25 17.71
CA LEU A 236 -8.45 6.60 17.21
C LEU A 236 -9.35 7.36 18.17
N LYS A 237 -9.17 8.69 18.22
CA LYS A 237 -10.06 9.61 18.90
C LYS A 237 -10.42 10.76 17.97
N HIS A 238 -11.71 10.97 17.80
CA HIS A 238 -12.26 11.99 16.92
C HIS A 238 -13.60 12.49 17.47
N ALA A 239 -13.94 13.76 17.26
CA ALA A 239 -15.16 14.37 17.81
C ALA A 239 -16.46 13.66 17.37
N ASN A 240 -16.49 13.13 16.16
CA ASN A 240 -17.66 12.47 15.56
C ASN A 240 -17.40 10.97 15.28
N LEU A 241 -16.60 10.30 16.10
CA LEU A 241 -16.14 8.94 15.82
C LEU A 241 -17.30 7.95 15.65
N ASP A 242 -18.31 7.99 16.54
CA ASP A 242 -19.45 7.07 16.49
C ASP A 242 -20.29 7.23 15.22
N ALA A 243 -20.46 8.48 14.76
CA ALA A 243 -21.15 8.76 13.52
C ALA A 243 -20.39 8.19 12.32
N ILE A 244 -19.06 8.31 12.33
CA ILE A 244 -18.18 7.75 11.28
C ILE A 244 -18.20 6.22 11.28
N LEU A 245 -18.18 5.57 12.44
CA LEU A 245 -18.31 4.12 12.55
C LEU A 245 -19.66 3.64 12.00
N THR A 246 -20.73 4.39 12.28
CA THR A 246 -22.06 4.10 11.75
C THR A 246 -22.11 4.23 10.23
N GLU A 247 -21.48 5.26 9.67
CA GLU A 247 -21.38 5.48 8.23
C GLU A 247 -20.59 4.37 7.52
N LEU A 248 -19.48 3.93 8.12
CA LEU A 248 -18.65 2.85 7.56
C LEU A 248 -19.38 1.49 7.59
N GLY A 249 -20.18 1.23 8.63
CA GLY A 249 -21.02 0.04 8.78
C GLY A 249 -20.27 -1.30 8.95
N ASP A 250 -19.09 -1.41 8.34
CA ASP A 250 -18.24 -2.62 8.30
C ASP A 250 -17.10 -2.60 9.33
N VAL A 251 -16.90 -1.48 10.03
CA VAL A 251 -15.86 -1.30 11.06
C VAL A 251 -16.47 -1.45 12.45
N LYS A 252 -15.84 -2.27 13.28
CA LYS A 252 -16.26 -2.48 14.67
C LYS A 252 -15.15 -2.09 15.64
N ALA A 253 -15.54 -1.39 16.70
CA ALA A 253 -14.67 -1.15 17.83
C ALA A 253 -14.31 -2.48 18.52
N THR A 254 -13.03 -2.62 18.89
CA THR A 254 -12.52 -3.79 19.63
C THR A 254 -12.42 -3.51 21.14
N GLY A 255 -12.55 -2.25 21.56
CA GLY A 255 -12.50 -1.80 22.94
C GLY A 255 -12.40 -0.29 23.07
N GLN A 256 -12.13 0.16 24.31
CA GLN A 256 -11.89 1.56 24.66
C GLN A 256 -10.68 1.66 25.58
N GLN A 257 -9.84 2.67 25.40
CA GLN A 257 -8.68 2.95 26.25
C GLN A 257 -8.40 4.45 26.30
N ASP A 258 -8.41 5.05 27.48
CA ASP A 258 -8.05 6.48 27.69
C ASP A 258 -8.78 7.48 26.78
N GLY A 259 -10.03 7.16 26.43
CA GLY A 259 -10.87 7.96 25.52
C GLY A 259 -10.62 7.68 24.03
N TYR A 260 -9.78 6.71 23.70
CA TYR A 260 -9.59 6.17 22.35
C TYR A 260 -10.52 4.98 22.10
N THR A 261 -11.13 4.95 20.95
CA THR A 261 -11.79 3.75 20.45
C THR A 261 -10.75 2.85 19.79
N LEU A 262 -10.57 1.67 20.36
CA LEU A 262 -9.65 0.66 19.81
C LEU A 262 -10.25 0.01 18.56
N LEU A 263 -9.41 -0.18 17.57
CA LEU A 263 -9.77 -0.72 16.26
C LEU A 263 -8.72 -1.76 15.84
N ASN A 264 -9.13 -2.73 15.04
CA ASN A 264 -8.17 -3.56 14.32
C ASN A 264 -7.52 -2.77 13.16
N ALA A 265 -6.48 -3.31 12.55
CA ALA A 265 -5.72 -2.63 11.50
C ALA A 265 -6.59 -2.23 10.30
N TYR A 266 -7.55 -3.09 9.90
CA TYR A 266 -8.53 -2.77 8.86
C TYR A 266 -9.37 -1.56 9.24
N GLY A 267 -9.91 -1.53 10.46
CA GLY A 267 -10.74 -0.43 10.96
C GLY A 267 -9.99 0.90 11.01
N VAL A 268 -8.73 0.89 11.46
CA VAL A 268 -7.86 2.08 11.43
C VAL A 268 -7.72 2.61 10.01
N MET A 269 -7.39 1.75 9.05
CA MET A 269 -7.21 2.17 7.65
C MET A 269 -8.51 2.70 7.04
N ARG A 270 -9.65 2.05 7.29
CA ARG A 270 -10.96 2.50 6.80
C ARG A 270 -11.32 3.90 7.32
N MET A 271 -11.13 4.12 8.63
CA MET A 271 -11.36 5.41 9.28
C MET A 271 -10.47 6.51 8.69
N LEU A 272 -9.16 6.22 8.57
CA LEU A 272 -8.20 7.20 8.04
C LEU A 272 -8.43 7.49 6.55
N ASN A 273 -8.84 6.49 5.77
CA ASN A 273 -9.22 6.69 4.36
C ASN A 273 -10.42 7.64 4.24
N LEU A 274 -11.45 7.44 5.05
CA LEU A 274 -12.63 8.29 5.02
C LEU A 274 -12.30 9.74 5.42
N LEU A 275 -11.60 9.92 6.55
CA LEU A 275 -11.22 11.24 7.04
C LEU A 275 -10.26 11.94 6.07
N GLY A 276 -9.24 11.24 5.57
CA GLY A 276 -8.31 11.78 4.59
C GLY A 276 -8.99 12.14 3.28
N GLY A 277 -9.86 11.28 2.80
CA GLY A 277 -10.62 11.51 1.58
C GLY A 277 -11.51 12.76 1.65
N ARG A 278 -12.26 12.93 2.75
CA ARG A 278 -13.08 14.12 2.98
C ARG A 278 -12.28 15.42 3.01
N ASN A 279 -11.02 15.34 3.42
CA ASN A 279 -10.11 16.48 3.51
C ASN A 279 -9.22 16.65 2.26
N GLY A 280 -9.48 15.90 1.16
CA GLY A 280 -8.74 16.00 -0.10
C GLY A 280 -7.30 15.52 -0.02
N ILE A 281 -6.97 14.66 0.95
CA ILE A 281 -5.60 14.21 1.24
C ILE A 281 -5.23 12.99 0.39
N GLY A 282 -3.95 12.90 0.01
CA GLY A 282 -3.33 11.67 -0.49
C GLY A 282 -3.34 11.50 -2.00
N ARG A 283 -3.61 12.55 -2.80
CA ARG A 283 -3.42 12.50 -4.26
C ARG A 283 -1.93 12.62 -4.60
N VAL A 284 -1.45 11.70 -5.41
CA VAL A 284 -0.04 11.62 -5.82
C VAL A 284 0.03 11.39 -7.32
N ASP A 285 0.88 12.14 -8.00
CA ASP A 285 1.21 11.98 -9.42
C ASP A 285 2.73 11.80 -9.54
N ILE A 286 3.15 10.72 -10.21
CA ILE A 286 4.56 10.38 -10.34
C ILE A 286 4.84 9.71 -11.69
N VAL A 287 5.96 10.07 -12.29
CA VAL A 287 6.59 9.27 -13.36
C VAL A 287 7.64 8.39 -12.71
N GLU A 288 7.28 7.14 -12.48
CA GLU A 288 8.08 6.14 -11.76
C GLU A 288 8.92 5.26 -12.70
N ASN A 289 10.00 4.68 -12.17
CA ASN A 289 10.82 3.72 -12.90
C ASN A 289 10.33 2.30 -12.61
N ARG A 290 9.71 1.65 -13.60
CA ARG A 290 9.30 0.24 -13.50
C ARG A 290 10.49 -0.70 -13.46
N PHE A 291 10.40 -1.78 -12.71
CA PHE A 291 11.45 -2.80 -12.60
C PHE A 291 11.80 -3.43 -13.95
N VAL A 292 10.84 -3.52 -14.84
CA VAL A 292 11.01 -4.00 -16.22
C VAL A 292 11.74 -3.01 -17.16
N GLY A 293 12.24 -1.88 -16.64
CA GLY A 293 13.18 -0.99 -17.32
C GLY A 293 12.56 0.21 -18.06
N MET A 294 11.27 0.50 -17.89
CA MET A 294 10.62 1.66 -18.49
C MET A 294 10.13 2.66 -17.46
N LYS A 295 9.96 3.91 -17.86
CA LYS A 295 9.23 4.92 -17.10
C LYS A 295 7.73 4.80 -17.36
N SER A 296 6.92 4.98 -16.31
CA SER A 296 5.48 4.97 -16.42
C SER A 296 4.89 6.02 -15.47
N ARG A 297 3.90 6.77 -15.92
CA ARG A 297 3.16 7.66 -15.04
C ARG A 297 2.06 6.90 -14.33
N GLY A 298 1.99 7.06 -13.01
CA GLY A 298 0.92 6.58 -12.17
C GLY A 298 0.34 7.72 -11.34
N ILE A 299 -0.97 7.74 -11.20
CA ILE A 299 -1.69 8.65 -10.32
C ILE A 299 -2.35 7.82 -9.24
N TYR A 300 -2.29 8.28 -7.99
CA TYR A 300 -2.71 7.52 -6.84
C TYR A 300 -3.55 8.35 -5.89
N GLU A 301 -4.52 7.69 -5.24
CA GLU A 301 -5.21 8.21 -4.05
C GLU A 301 -4.82 7.34 -2.86
N THR A 302 -4.15 7.91 -1.86
CA THR A 302 -3.67 7.19 -0.65
C THR A 302 -4.00 7.96 0.63
N PRO A 303 -5.28 8.30 0.89
CA PRO A 303 -5.63 9.24 1.96
C PRO A 303 -5.22 8.73 3.36
N GLY A 304 -5.64 7.55 3.75
CA GLY A 304 -5.33 6.98 5.07
C GLY A 304 -3.85 6.65 5.24
N GLY A 305 -3.21 6.11 4.20
CA GLY A 305 -1.79 5.82 4.21
C GLY A 305 -0.93 7.07 4.42
N THR A 306 -1.29 8.19 3.81
CA THR A 306 -0.62 9.48 3.97
C THR A 306 -0.70 9.99 5.41
N ILE A 307 -1.90 9.92 6.03
CA ILE A 307 -2.08 10.32 7.43
C ILE A 307 -1.29 9.42 8.37
N LEU A 308 -1.42 8.10 8.19
CA LEU A 308 -0.79 7.11 9.07
C LEU A 308 0.73 7.20 9.03
N LEU A 309 1.31 7.33 7.82
CA LEU A 309 2.76 7.49 7.65
C LEU A 309 3.27 8.77 8.31
N ALA A 310 2.58 9.90 8.12
CA ALA A 310 2.96 11.17 8.73
C ALA A 310 2.89 11.11 10.26
N ALA A 311 1.83 10.53 10.83
CA ALA A 311 1.66 10.39 12.27
C ALA A 311 2.68 9.43 12.89
N HIS A 312 2.92 8.27 12.25
CA HIS A 312 3.91 7.30 12.71
C HIS A 312 5.30 7.91 12.74
N ARG A 313 5.71 8.57 11.65
CA ARG A 313 7.01 9.25 11.56
C ARG A 313 7.17 10.33 12.61
N ASP A 314 6.11 11.06 12.91
CA ASP A 314 6.11 12.11 13.91
C ASP A 314 6.36 11.55 15.34
N LEU A 315 5.74 10.42 15.69
CA LEU A 315 5.98 9.74 16.96
C LEU A 315 7.40 9.21 17.08
N GLU A 316 7.96 8.65 16.00
CA GLU A 316 9.34 8.16 15.97
C GLU A 316 10.36 9.24 16.34
N THR A 317 10.15 10.50 15.93
CA THR A 317 11.05 11.60 16.27
C THR A 317 11.18 11.82 17.78
N LEU A 318 10.20 11.41 18.56
CA LEU A 318 10.17 11.57 20.00
C LEU A 318 10.84 10.39 20.76
N VAL A 319 10.80 9.19 20.19
CA VAL A 319 11.10 7.95 20.93
C VAL A 319 12.22 7.08 20.37
N VAL A 320 12.61 7.27 19.11
CA VAL A 320 13.68 6.49 18.49
C VAL A 320 15.01 7.23 18.64
N ASP A 321 16.04 6.51 19.11
CA ASP A 321 17.39 7.05 19.19
C ASP A 321 17.89 7.54 17.83
N ARG A 322 18.64 8.66 17.84
CA ARG A 322 19.15 9.31 16.63
C ARG A 322 19.94 8.38 15.73
N GLU A 323 20.88 7.63 16.28
CA GLU A 323 21.77 6.77 15.48
C GLU A 323 21.01 5.56 14.93
N ALA A 324 20.10 4.97 15.73
CA ALA A 324 19.22 3.91 15.29
C ALA A 324 18.28 4.37 14.15
N MET A 325 17.74 5.60 14.27
CA MET A 325 16.92 6.21 13.23
C MET A 325 17.70 6.42 11.93
N HIS A 326 18.91 6.96 12.01
CA HIS A 326 19.76 7.20 10.83
C HIS A 326 20.13 5.89 10.12
N ILE A 327 20.47 4.84 10.87
CA ILE A 327 20.75 3.52 10.28
C ILE A 327 19.49 3.01 9.54
N ARG A 328 18.34 2.99 10.20
CA ARG A 328 17.08 2.54 9.59
C ARG A 328 16.75 3.39 8.35
N ASP A 329 16.82 4.70 8.44
CA ASP A 329 16.47 5.61 7.36
C ASP A 329 17.39 5.44 6.14
N SER A 330 18.64 5.07 6.33
CA SER A 330 19.55 4.75 5.23
C SER A 330 19.10 3.53 4.42
N LEU A 331 18.29 2.64 5.01
CA LEU A 331 17.78 1.42 4.39
C LEU A 331 16.38 1.58 3.77
N ILE A 332 15.66 2.67 4.06
CA ILE A 332 14.30 2.92 3.51
C ILE A 332 14.27 2.82 1.98
N PRO A 333 15.18 3.46 1.22
CA PRO A 333 15.15 3.38 -0.24
C PRO A 333 15.34 1.95 -0.74
N LYS A 334 16.21 1.17 -0.07
CA LYS A 334 16.44 -0.24 -0.42
C LYS A 334 15.24 -1.10 -0.11
N TYR A 335 14.61 -0.90 1.06
CA TYR A 335 13.37 -1.60 1.43
C TYR A 335 12.25 -1.31 0.42
N ALA A 336 12.01 -0.03 0.11
CA ALA A 336 11.01 0.38 -0.84
C ALA A 336 11.26 -0.21 -2.24
N GLN A 337 12.52 -0.23 -2.69
CA GLN A 337 12.92 -0.86 -3.95
C GLN A 337 12.63 -2.36 -3.99
N LEU A 338 12.97 -3.09 -2.91
CA LEU A 338 12.70 -4.53 -2.81
C LEU A 338 11.20 -4.81 -2.90
N VAL A 339 10.40 -4.07 -2.14
CA VAL A 339 8.93 -4.19 -2.16
C VAL A 339 8.36 -3.86 -3.54
N TYR A 340 8.79 -2.75 -4.14
CA TYR A 340 8.34 -2.33 -5.47
C TYR A 340 8.62 -3.38 -6.55
N ASN A 341 9.81 -4.00 -6.48
CA ASN A 341 10.28 -4.99 -7.42
C ASN A 341 9.71 -6.41 -7.19
N GLY A 342 8.89 -6.62 -6.15
CA GLY A 342 8.24 -7.91 -5.90
C GLY A 342 9.01 -8.85 -4.95
N PHE A 343 10.04 -8.38 -4.29
CA PHE A 343 10.88 -9.16 -3.36
C PHE A 343 10.34 -9.14 -1.92
N TRP A 344 9.01 -9.20 -1.73
CA TRP A 344 8.40 -9.18 -0.40
C TRP A 344 8.87 -10.33 0.48
N PHE A 345 9.03 -11.53 -0.07
CA PHE A 345 9.47 -12.73 0.66
C PHE A 345 10.98 -13.00 0.52
N ALA A 346 11.76 -12.01 0.08
CA ALA A 346 13.20 -12.18 -0.06
C ALA A 346 13.93 -12.00 1.29
N PRO A 347 15.00 -12.78 1.56
CA PRO A 347 15.74 -12.74 2.82
C PRO A 347 16.26 -11.34 3.18
N GLU A 348 16.70 -10.55 2.20
CA GLU A 348 17.19 -9.20 2.43
C GLU A 348 16.09 -8.22 2.87
N ARG A 349 14.85 -8.36 2.36
CA ARG A 349 13.71 -7.57 2.84
C ARG A 349 13.36 -7.98 4.28
N GLU A 350 13.37 -9.26 4.58
CA GLU A 350 13.09 -9.79 5.92
C GLU A 350 14.14 -9.33 6.94
N ALA A 351 15.42 -9.31 6.57
CA ALA A 351 16.49 -8.81 7.42
C ALA A 351 16.30 -7.31 7.72
N ILE A 352 15.95 -6.49 6.73
CA ILE A 352 15.65 -5.07 6.94
C ILE A 352 14.39 -4.93 7.81
N GLN A 353 13.35 -5.74 7.61
CA GLN A 353 12.14 -5.72 8.44
C GLN A 353 12.45 -6.06 9.90
N ALA A 354 13.34 -7.00 10.16
CA ALA A 354 13.75 -7.34 11.52
C ALA A 354 14.40 -6.13 12.22
N LEU A 355 15.27 -5.40 11.51
CA LEU A 355 15.84 -4.15 12.00
C LEU A 355 14.77 -3.09 12.26
N VAL A 356 13.85 -2.90 11.31
CA VAL A 356 12.70 -1.98 11.48
C VAL A 356 11.91 -2.36 12.73
N THR A 357 11.52 -3.63 12.86
CA THR A 357 10.74 -4.13 14.01
C THR A 357 11.44 -3.87 15.34
N GLU A 358 12.77 -4.00 15.39
CA GLU A 358 13.55 -3.69 16.60
C GLU A 358 13.42 -2.22 17.00
N THR A 359 13.44 -1.30 16.03
CA THR A 359 13.28 0.14 16.30
C THR A 359 11.87 0.50 16.78
N GLN A 360 10.86 -0.34 16.49
CA GLN A 360 9.47 -0.06 16.83
C GLN A 360 9.08 -0.43 18.28
N LYS A 361 9.89 -1.16 19.00
CA LYS A 361 9.56 -1.68 20.34
C LYS A 361 9.10 -0.61 21.33
N LYS A 362 9.59 0.62 21.20
CA LYS A 362 9.24 1.76 22.07
C LYS A 362 8.37 2.80 21.36
N VAL A 363 8.00 2.60 20.09
CA VAL A 363 7.14 3.52 19.35
C VAL A 363 5.69 3.33 19.79
N SER A 364 5.40 3.81 21.00
CA SER A 364 4.09 3.78 21.64
C SER A 364 3.76 5.15 22.20
N GLY A 365 2.55 5.61 21.99
CA GLY A 365 2.13 6.94 22.40
C GLY A 365 0.99 7.48 21.52
N GLU A 366 0.80 8.76 21.58
CA GLU A 366 -0.32 9.45 20.97
C GLU A 366 0.18 10.55 20.05
N VAL A 367 -0.44 10.66 18.88
CA VAL A 367 -0.16 11.73 17.92
C VAL A 367 -1.47 12.41 17.52
N ARG A 368 -1.48 13.74 17.56
CA ARG A 368 -2.58 14.57 17.08
C ARG A 368 -2.21 15.14 15.72
N MET A 369 -3.07 14.90 14.75
CA MET A 369 -2.94 15.42 13.39
C MET A 369 -4.07 16.42 13.10
N LYS A 370 -3.73 17.48 12.36
CA LYS A 370 -4.69 18.43 11.79
C LYS A 370 -4.79 18.15 10.29
N LEU A 371 -6.00 17.88 9.83
CA LEU A 371 -6.34 17.61 8.44
C LEU A 371 -7.01 18.86 7.85
N TYR A 372 -6.51 19.36 6.74
CA TYR A 372 -7.06 20.54 6.11
C TYR A 372 -6.67 20.68 4.64
N LYS A 373 -7.66 20.69 3.75
CA LYS A 373 -7.51 20.98 2.32
C LYS A 373 -6.26 20.37 1.68
N GLY A 374 -6.21 19.03 1.64
CA GLY A 374 -5.13 18.25 1.06
C GLY A 374 -3.89 18.09 1.95
N ASN A 375 -3.83 18.75 3.11
CA ASN A 375 -2.67 18.76 3.97
C ASN A 375 -2.87 17.94 5.25
N VAL A 376 -1.79 17.28 5.68
CA VAL A 376 -1.65 16.62 6.98
C VAL A 376 -0.60 17.36 7.78
N MET A 377 -0.99 17.92 8.91
CA MET A 377 -0.10 18.74 9.76
C MET A 377 0.01 18.14 11.16
N GLN A 378 1.22 18.12 11.69
CA GLN A 378 1.50 17.69 13.06
C GLN A 378 0.93 18.74 14.04
N ALA A 379 0.08 18.30 14.98
CA ALA A 379 -0.55 19.17 15.97
C ALA A 379 -0.17 18.83 17.42
N GLY A 380 0.57 17.76 17.64
CA GLY A 380 1.11 17.36 18.93
C GLY A 380 1.40 15.86 19.00
N ARG A 381 2.31 15.50 19.91
CA ARG A 381 2.72 14.12 20.19
C ARG A 381 3.09 13.95 21.64
N ARG A 382 2.86 12.77 22.18
CA ARG A 382 3.35 12.39 23.53
C ARG A 382 3.58 10.88 23.61
N SER A 383 4.55 10.49 24.43
CA SER A 383 4.90 9.10 24.65
C SER A 383 5.45 8.88 26.06
N PRO A 384 5.14 7.76 26.72
CA PRO A 384 5.81 7.36 27.96
C PRO A 384 7.29 7.01 27.75
N HIS A 385 7.71 6.82 26.47
CA HIS A 385 9.08 6.50 26.08
C HIS A 385 9.81 7.69 25.47
N SER A 386 9.30 8.93 25.69
CA SER A 386 9.92 10.14 25.15
C SER A 386 11.38 10.27 25.56
N MET A 387 12.24 10.53 24.58
CA MET A 387 13.65 10.92 24.79
C MET A 387 13.82 12.45 24.81
N TYR A 388 12.76 13.21 24.54
CA TYR A 388 12.76 14.65 24.63
C TYR A 388 12.66 15.07 26.10
N SER A 389 13.56 15.95 26.52
CA SER A 389 13.60 16.53 27.86
C SER A 389 13.55 18.05 27.74
N GLU A 390 12.50 18.66 28.27
CA GLU A 390 12.37 20.12 28.32
C GLU A 390 13.50 20.76 29.09
N ALA A 391 13.98 20.14 30.18
CA ALA A 391 15.07 20.61 30.99
C ALA A 391 16.43 20.68 30.25
N ILE A 392 16.61 19.76 29.26
CA ILE A 392 17.83 19.75 28.41
C ILE A 392 17.67 20.70 27.23
N ALA A 393 16.45 20.77 26.66
CA ALA A 393 16.18 21.51 25.44
C ALA A 393 15.87 22.98 25.64
N THR A 394 15.58 23.41 26.88
CA THR A 394 15.22 24.79 27.16
C THR A 394 16.37 25.73 26.87
N MET A 395 16.06 26.90 26.29
CA MET A 395 17.00 28.02 26.10
C MET A 395 16.94 29.01 27.25
N GLU A 396 16.05 28.83 28.26
CA GLU A 396 15.96 29.68 29.41
C GLU A 396 17.08 29.41 30.41
N GLY A 397 17.79 30.45 30.84
CA GLY A 397 18.81 30.35 31.87
C GLY A 397 18.23 30.27 33.28
N GLY A 398 18.88 29.54 34.19
CA GLY A 398 18.61 29.62 35.63
C GLY A 398 18.09 28.36 36.33
N GLN A 399 17.88 27.25 35.61
CA GLN A 399 17.75 25.94 36.23
C GLN A 399 19.07 25.18 36.20
N GLU A 400 19.31 24.26 37.15
CA GLU A 400 20.46 23.35 37.09
C GLU A 400 20.51 22.70 35.72
N GLN A 401 21.51 23.09 34.93
CA GLN A 401 21.57 22.70 33.52
C GLN A 401 21.89 21.21 33.44
N ALA A 402 20.91 20.43 32.97
CA ALA A 402 21.16 19.04 32.60
C ALA A 402 22.14 18.89 31.40
N TYR A 403 22.57 20.03 30.82
CA TYR A 403 23.56 20.15 29.75
C TYR A 403 24.60 21.21 30.09
N ASN A 404 25.86 20.83 30.17
CA ASN A 404 26.97 21.78 30.38
C ASN A 404 27.41 22.33 29.02
N GLN A 405 27.24 23.64 28.81
CA GLN A 405 27.62 24.30 27.55
C GLN A 405 29.12 24.30 27.30
N ASP A 406 29.97 24.24 28.35
CA ASP A 406 31.43 24.23 28.22
C ASP A 406 31.94 22.96 27.50
N ASP A 407 31.24 21.83 27.63
CA ASP A 407 31.58 20.57 26.96
C ASP A 407 31.52 20.69 25.43
N ALA A 408 30.68 21.58 24.90
CA ALA A 408 30.59 21.85 23.46
C ALA A 408 31.90 22.41 22.88
N THR A 409 32.67 23.17 23.65
CA THR A 409 33.95 23.76 23.19
C THR A 409 34.96 22.68 22.79
N GLY A 410 35.16 21.68 23.65
CA GLY A 410 36.03 20.55 23.34
C GLY A 410 35.55 19.69 22.18
N PHE A 411 34.23 19.37 22.18
CA PHE A 411 33.61 18.63 21.10
C PHE A 411 33.77 19.31 19.73
N ILE A 412 33.51 20.63 19.64
CA ILE A 412 33.66 21.42 18.41
C ILE A 412 35.14 21.47 17.98
N ALA A 413 36.07 21.68 18.92
CA ALA A 413 37.49 21.75 18.62
C ALA A 413 38.00 20.45 17.95
N LEU A 414 37.63 19.28 18.50
CA LEU A 414 37.98 17.98 17.93
C LEU A 414 37.38 17.76 16.55
N ASN A 415 36.09 18.04 16.36
CA ASN A 415 35.44 17.90 15.06
C ASN A 415 36.00 18.86 14.00
N ALA A 416 36.46 20.06 14.41
CA ALA A 416 37.08 21.05 13.54
C ALA A 416 38.48 20.64 13.02
N LEU A 417 39.16 19.69 13.66
CA LEU A 417 40.53 19.29 13.23
C LEU A 417 40.57 18.86 11.79
N ARG A 418 39.64 17.98 11.38
CA ARG A 418 39.51 17.50 9.98
C ARG A 418 39.30 18.66 9.00
N LEU A 419 38.39 19.56 9.32
CA LEU A 419 38.04 20.70 8.45
C LEU A 419 39.24 21.67 8.30
N ARG A 420 39.99 21.92 9.40
CA ARG A 420 41.19 22.74 9.35
C ARG A 420 42.32 22.09 8.53
N ALA A 421 42.45 20.75 8.60
CA ALA A 421 43.43 20.03 7.77
C ALA A 421 43.09 20.16 6.28
N VAL A 422 41.84 19.99 5.89
CA VAL A 422 41.37 20.17 4.50
C VAL A 422 41.53 21.61 4.02
N ALA A 423 41.23 22.59 4.86
CA ALA A 423 41.36 24.00 4.49
C ALA A 423 42.81 24.43 4.22
N ARG A 424 43.80 23.76 4.85
CA ARG A 424 45.25 24.04 4.63
C ARG A 424 45.77 23.47 3.31
N GLN A 425 45.01 22.61 2.64
CA GLN A 425 45.36 22.02 1.34
C GLN A 425 44.79 22.82 0.16
N LYS A 426 43.94 23.79 0.42
CA LYS A 426 43.43 24.76 -0.55
C LYS A 426 44.33 25.98 -0.64
#